data_59aea3ae49db6b8d654033bf81f61c4e
#
_entry.id   59aea3ae49db6b8d654033bf81f61c4e
#
_cell.length_a   1.000
_cell.length_b   1.000
_cell.length_c   1.000
_cell.angle_alpha   90.00
_cell.angle_beta   90.00
_cell.angle_gamma   90.00
#
_symmetry.space_group_name_H-M   'P 1'
#
loop_
_entity.id
_entity.type
_entity.pdbx_description
1 polymer ?
#
loop_
_entity_poly.entity_id
_entity_poly.type
_entity_poly.pdbx_seq_one_letter_code
_entity_poly.pdbx_strand_id
1 'polypeptide(L)'
;DLIIGIILGPCCFKIINHTDLDGVFNIITEVALAFIAFSIGVEFKISSFKRIGKNIFVITLTQALTTTLLVDAVLITLALTTDLIPLPVAICLGAIATATAPAATLMVVRQYKAHGPVTETLLPVVALDDAVGLMVFSVSIALAEVFASGTPITFTAIVLDPLLDIV
;
A
#
# COMPACT_ATOMS: atom_id res chain seq x y z
N ASP A 1 -1.26 -20.71 -5.97
CA ASP A 1 -2.58 -20.08 -6.20
C ASP A 1 -2.52 -19.04 -7.32
N LEU A 2 -1.52 -18.12 -7.37
CA LEU A 2 -1.37 -17.11 -8.42
C LEU A 2 -1.31 -17.70 -9.83
N ILE A 3 -0.54 -18.77 -10.03
CA ILE A 3 -0.41 -19.45 -11.35
C ILE A 3 -1.76 -19.99 -11.81
N ILE A 4 -2.56 -20.57 -10.91
CA ILE A 4 -3.90 -21.07 -11.22
C ILE A 4 -4.81 -19.91 -11.65
N GLY A 5 -4.73 -18.76 -10.94
CA GLY A 5 -5.48 -17.55 -11.30
C GLY A 5 -5.14 -17.03 -12.69
N ILE A 6 -3.87 -17.03 -13.08
CA ILE A 6 -3.43 -16.62 -14.42
C ILE A 6 -3.96 -17.59 -15.49
N ILE A 7 -3.91 -18.90 -15.23
CA ILE A 7 -4.35 -19.94 -16.17
C ILE A 7 -5.87 -19.87 -16.40
N LEU A 8 -6.65 -19.71 -15.33
CA LEU A 8 -8.12 -19.64 -15.41
C LEU A 8 -8.64 -18.27 -15.87
N GLY A 9 -7.80 -17.25 -15.75
CA GLY A 9 -8.13 -15.86 -16.05
C GLY A 9 -8.31 -15.55 -17.54
N PRO A 10 -8.68 -14.30 -17.85
CA PRO A 10 -9.00 -13.88 -19.22
C PRO A 10 -7.83 -13.95 -20.18
N CYS A 11 -6.60 -14.04 -19.67
CA CYS A 11 -5.40 -14.10 -20.51
C CYS A 11 -5.08 -15.49 -21.07
N CYS A 12 -5.57 -16.60 -20.43
CA CYS A 12 -5.27 -17.97 -20.87
C CYS A 12 -6.54 -18.71 -21.28
N PHE A 13 -7.15 -19.45 -20.38
CA PHE A 13 -8.32 -20.29 -20.71
C PHE A 13 -9.64 -19.52 -20.80
N LYS A 14 -9.69 -18.27 -20.36
CA LYS A 14 -10.90 -17.41 -20.37
C LYS A 14 -12.10 -18.07 -19.69
N ILE A 15 -11.86 -18.93 -18.71
CA ILE A 15 -12.93 -19.54 -17.92
C ILE A 15 -13.60 -18.47 -17.05
N ILE A 16 -12.80 -17.52 -16.53
CA ILE A 16 -13.25 -16.35 -15.79
C ILE A 16 -13.12 -15.15 -16.73
N ASN A 17 -14.23 -14.53 -17.08
CA ASN A 17 -14.28 -13.36 -17.96
C ASN A 17 -14.26 -12.06 -17.13
N HIS A 18 -13.98 -10.92 -17.77
CA HIS A 18 -14.03 -9.61 -17.14
C HIS A 18 -15.41 -9.29 -16.54
N THR A 19 -16.50 -9.70 -17.19
CA THR A 19 -17.87 -9.52 -16.68
C THR A 19 -18.15 -10.28 -15.39
N ASP A 20 -17.51 -11.44 -15.20
CA ASP A 20 -17.62 -12.22 -13.98
C ASP A 20 -16.82 -11.57 -12.84
N LEU A 21 -15.66 -10.97 -13.16
CA LEU A 21 -14.81 -10.23 -12.23
C LEU A 21 -15.52 -8.99 -11.68
N ASP A 22 -16.22 -8.24 -12.54
CA ASP A 22 -16.96 -7.05 -12.17
C ASP A 22 -18.28 -7.35 -11.42
N GLY A 23 -18.73 -8.59 -11.47
CA GLY A 23 -19.98 -9.08 -10.86
C GLY A 23 -19.76 -9.81 -9.53
N VAL A 24 -20.06 -11.11 -9.55
CA VAL A 24 -20.02 -11.96 -8.33
C VAL A 24 -18.65 -12.04 -7.70
N PHE A 25 -17.58 -12.06 -8.49
CA PHE A 25 -16.22 -12.11 -7.95
C PHE A 25 -15.81 -10.82 -7.24
N ASN A 26 -16.34 -9.66 -7.62
CA ASN A 26 -16.09 -8.42 -6.91
C ASN A 26 -16.60 -8.50 -5.47
N ILE A 27 -17.83 -8.98 -5.26
CA ILE A 27 -18.42 -9.16 -3.92
C ILE A 27 -17.58 -10.13 -3.09
N ILE A 28 -17.14 -11.26 -3.70
CA ILE A 28 -16.27 -12.23 -3.02
C ILE A 28 -14.95 -11.59 -2.61
N THR A 29 -14.38 -10.78 -3.48
CA THR A 29 -13.10 -10.08 -3.21
C THR A 29 -13.27 -9.06 -2.08
N GLU A 30 -14.34 -8.26 -2.08
CA GLU A 30 -14.62 -7.29 -1.01
C GLU A 30 -14.82 -7.98 0.34
N VAL A 31 -15.58 -9.07 0.36
CA VAL A 31 -15.78 -9.86 1.59
C VAL A 31 -14.45 -10.48 2.06
N ALA A 32 -13.66 -11.03 1.15
CA ALA A 32 -12.34 -11.59 1.49
C ALA A 32 -11.40 -10.52 2.04
N LEU A 33 -11.35 -9.35 1.41
CA LEU A 33 -10.55 -8.20 1.89
C LEU A 33 -11.02 -7.73 3.27
N ALA A 34 -12.33 -7.67 3.52
CA ALA A 34 -12.88 -7.33 4.83
C ALA A 34 -12.44 -8.33 5.92
N PHE A 35 -12.45 -9.64 5.63
CA PHE A 35 -11.93 -10.65 6.56
C PHE A 35 -10.43 -10.54 6.79
N ILE A 36 -9.66 -10.24 5.75
CA ILE A 36 -8.21 -10.03 5.87
C ILE A 36 -7.95 -8.78 6.73
N ALA A 37 -8.62 -7.67 6.45
CA ALA A 37 -8.49 -6.43 7.22
C ALA A 37 -8.89 -6.64 8.70
N PHE A 38 -9.99 -7.35 8.95
CA PHE A 38 -10.40 -7.71 10.31
C PHE A 38 -9.34 -8.58 11.01
N SER A 39 -8.82 -9.60 10.34
CA SER A 39 -7.79 -10.49 10.88
C SER A 39 -6.51 -9.73 11.25
N ILE A 40 -6.09 -8.81 10.39
CA ILE A 40 -4.96 -7.92 10.65
C ILE A 40 -5.29 -6.99 11.83
N GLY A 41 -6.47 -6.37 11.82
CA GLY A 41 -6.91 -5.45 12.88
C GLY A 41 -6.94 -6.08 14.28
N VAL A 42 -7.34 -7.35 14.40
CA VAL A 42 -7.34 -8.08 15.69
C VAL A 42 -5.93 -8.28 16.23
N GLU A 43 -4.93 -8.38 15.37
CA GLU A 43 -3.51 -8.49 15.79
C GLU A 43 -2.94 -7.17 16.32
N PHE A 44 -3.56 -6.04 15.94
CA PHE A 44 -3.21 -4.72 16.45
C PHE A 44 -3.69 -4.53 17.90
N LYS A 45 -2.91 -4.99 18.85
CA LYS A 45 -3.15 -4.67 20.25
C LYS A 45 -2.77 -3.21 20.51
N ILE A 46 -3.74 -2.42 20.98
CA ILE A 46 -3.51 -1.03 21.42
C ILE A 46 -2.37 -0.92 22.45
N SER A 47 -2.16 -1.99 23.24
CA SER A 47 -1.02 -2.07 24.16
C SER A 47 0.34 -2.12 23.44
N SER A 48 0.39 -2.64 22.22
CA SER A 48 1.62 -2.65 21.39
C SER A 48 1.92 -1.23 20.88
N PHE A 49 0.91 -0.44 20.55
CA PHE A 49 1.07 0.98 20.17
C PHE A 49 1.66 1.82 21.32
N LYS A 50 1.29 1.55 22.57
CA LYS A 50 1.88 2.23 23.73
C LYS A 50 3.35 1.86 23.97
N ARG A 51 3.81 0.74 23.42
CA ARG A 51 5.21 0.29 23.43
C ARG A 51 6.00 0.73 22.18
N ILE A 52 5.32 1.34 21.20
CA ILE A 52 5.98 1.87 20.00
C ILE A 52 6.92 2.99 20.45
N GLY A 53 8.18 2.63 20.58
CA GLY A 53 9.22 3.57 20.92
C GLY A 53 9.45 4.55 19.75
N LYS A 54 9.99 5.73 20.05
CA LYS A 54 10.38 6.73 19.05
C LYS A 54 11.17 6.13 17.89
N ASN A 55 11.97 5.11 18.17
CA ASN A 55 12.80 4.44 17.16
C ASN A 55 11.96 3.72 16.09
N ILE A 56 10.89 3.03 16.49
CA ILE A 56 10.00 2.30 15.55
C ILE A 56 9.34 3.31 14.60
N PHE A 57 8.81 4.39 15.13
CA PHE A 57 8.20 5.45 14.33
C PHE A 57 9.20 6.07 13.33
N VAL A 58 10.42 6.37 13.78
CA VAL A 58 11.49 6.90 12.92
C VAL A 58 11.87 5.90 11.83
N ILE A 59 11.99 4.62 12.17
CA ILE A 59 12.32 3.57 11.19
C ILE A 59 11.23 3.50 10.12
N THR A 60 9.97 3.40 10.52
CA THR A 60 8.84 3.30 9.57
C THR A 60 8.77 4.53 8.66
N LEU A 61 8.84 5.73 9.24
CA LEU A 61 8.76 6.96 8.45
C LEU A 61 9.96 7.09 7.49
N THR A 62 11.18 6.79 7.95
CA THR A 62 12.37 6.86 7.12
C THR A 62 12.31 5.84 5.99
N GLN A 63 11.90 4.61 6.28
CA GLN A 63 11.71 3.57 5.28
C GLN A 63 10.70 4.00 4.22
N ALA A 64 9.49 4.40 4.62
CA ALA A 64 8.43 4.83 3.72
C ALA A 64 8.87 5.97 2.80
N LEU A 65 9.40 7.05 3.37
CA LEU A 65 9.85 8.21 2.60
C LEU A 65 11.02 7.87 1.67
N THR A 66 11.99 7.07 2.14
CA THR A 66 13.14 6.69 1.31
C THR A 66 12.70 5.84 0.13
N THR A 67 11.81 4.88 0.36
CA THR A 67 11.29 4.01 -0.70
C THR A 67 10.52 4.83 -1.73
N THR A 68 9.58 5.68 -1.30
CA THR A 68 8.83 6.57 -2.21
C THR A 68 9.79 7.43 -3.03
N LEU A 69 10.70 8.15 -2.39
CA LEU A 69 11.60 9.05 -3.09
C LEU A 69 12.51 8.35 -4.09
N LEU A 70 13.01 7.15 -3.76
CA LEU A 70 13.86 6.39 -4.69
C LEU A 70 13.07 5.87 -5.88
N VAL A 71 11.87 5.33 -5.66
CA VAL A 71 11.02 4.81 -6.74
C VAL A 71 10.50 5.98 -7.59
N ASP A 72 10.05 7.06 -6.97
CA ASP A 72 9.64 8.28 -7.69
C ASP A 72 10.78 8.85 -8.53
N ALA A 73 11.99 8.93 -8.00
CA ALA A 73 13.14 9.42 -8.75
C ALA A 73 13.36 8.61 -10.04
N VAL A 74 13.25 7.30 -9.98
CA VAL A 74 13.38 6.42 -11.15
C VAL A 74 12.19 6.57 -12.10
N LEU A 75 10.96 6.48 -11.59
CA LEU A 75 9.75 6.49 -12.42
C LEU A 75 9.48 7.86 -13.04
N ILE A 76 9.73 8.95 -12.30
CA ILE A 76 9.60 10.32 -12.84
C ILE A 76 10.68 10.56 -13.91
N THR A 77 11.91 10.10 -13.68
CA THR A 77 12.95 10.19 -14.71
C THR A 77 12.53 9.42 -15.96
N LEU A 78 11.97 8.24 -15.81
CA LEU A 78 11.45 7.44 -16.92
C LEU A 78 10.29 8.15 -17.62
N ALA A 79 9.34 8.71 -16.88
CA ALA A 79 8.21 9.47 -17.41
C ALA A 79 8.65 10.71 -18.20
N LEU A 80 9.71 11.39 -17.76
CA LEU A 80 10.22 12.60 -18.41
C LEU A 80 11.12 12.30 -19.62
N THR A 81 11.72 11.12 -19.67
CA THR A 81 12.66 10.73 -20.76
C THR A 81 11.99 9.85 -21.84
N THR A 82 10.92 9.18 -21.48
CA THR A 82 10.21 8.26 -22.37
C THR A 82 8.72 8.48 -22.20
N ASP A 83 7.95 8.58 -23.26
CA ASP A 83 6.47 8.72 -23.17
C ASP A 83 5.76 7.40 -22.76
N LEU A 84 6.47 6.52 -22.04
CA LEU A 84 5.94 5.21 -21.63
C LEU A 84 4.93 5.30 -20.50
N ILE A 85 5.13 6.23 -19.56
CA ILE A 85 4.31 6.34 -18.34
C ILE A 85 3.95 7.82 -18.14
N PRO A 86 2.67 8.18 -17.98
CA PRO A 86 2.29 9.54 -17.60
C PRO A 86 2.84 9.91 -16.22
N LEU A 87 3.24 11.17 -16.05
CA LEU A 87 3.79 11.68 -14.79
C LEU A 87 2.89 11.43 -13.57
N PRO A 88 1.56 11.62 -13.64
CA PRO A 88 0.67 11.31 -12.51
C PRO A 88 0.72 9.83 -12.10
N VAL A 89 0.82 8.92 -13.08
CA VAL A 89 0.93 7.49 -12.81
C VAL A 89 2.27 7.15 -12.14
N ALA A 90 3.36 7.78 -12.56
CA ALA A 90 4.67 7.60 -11.95
C ALA A 90 4.65 7.93 -10.45
N ILE A 91 4.06 9.08 -10.08
CA ILE A 91 3.92 9.54 -8.69
C ILE A 91 3.07 8.56 -7.86
N CYS A 92 1.94 8.08 -8.41
CA CYS A 92 1.10 7.11 -7.70
C CYS A 92 1.82 5.78 -7.49
N LEU A 93 2.59 5.30 -8.48
CA LEU A 93 3.34 4.05 -8.36
C LEU A 93 4.46 4.13 -7.32
N GLY A 94 5.12 5.28 -7.18
CA GLY A 94 6.10 5.51 -6.14
C GLY A 94 5.51 5.45 -4.73
N ALA A 95 4.31 6.00 -4.57
CA ALA A 95 3.59 5.91 -3.31
C ALA A 95 3.14 4.47 -2.98
N ILE A 96 2.66 3.72 -3.98
CA ILE A 96 2.29 2.30 -3.80
C ILE A 96 3.50 1.47 -3.36
N ALA A 97 4.69 1.81 -3.80
CA ALA A 97 5.92 1.11 -3.43
C ALA A 97 6.29 1.21 -1.94
N THR A 98 5.67 2.12 -1.17
CA THR A 98 5.85 2.19 0.29
C THR A 98 5.23 1.02 1.01
N ALA A 99 4.10 0.51 0.51
CA ALA A 99 3.34 -0.53 1.19
C ALA A 99 4.08 -1.86 1.19
N THR A 100 4.23 -2.48 2.37
CA THR A 100 4.81 -3.81 2.51
C THR A 100 3.74 -4.83 2.88
N ALA A 101 3.81 -6.03 2.28
CA ALA A 101 2.84 -7.09 2.56
C ALA A 101 3.16 -7.80 3.88
N PRO A 102 2.37 -7.62 4.95
CA PRO A 102 2.66 -8.18 6.27
C PRO A 102 2.46 -9.69 6.33
N ALA A 103 1.61 -10.24 5.48
CA ALA A 103 1.15 -11.63 5.56
C ALA A 103 2.30 -12.65 5.52
N ALA A 104 3.25 -12.48 4.60
CA ALA A 104 4.38 -13.40 4.48
C ALA A 104 5.30 -13.33 5.71
N THR A 105 5.61 -12.13 6.17
CA THR A 105 6.45 -11.89 7.34
C THR A 105 5.83 -12.48 8.61
N LEU A 106 4.54 -12.22 8.83
CA LEU A 106 3.80 -12.77 9.97
C LEU A 106 3.73 -14.30 9.93
N MET A 107 3.51 -14.87 8.74
CA MET A 107 3.46 -16.33 8.58
C MET A 107 4.80 -16.97 8.94
N VAL A 108 5.92 -16.41 8.48
CA VAL A 108 7.27 -16.92 8.80
C VAL A 108 7.56 -16.80 10.29
N VAL A 109 7.28 -15.64 10.90
CA VAL A 109 7.46 -15.43 12.34
C VAL A 109 6.67 -16.44 13.16
N ARG A 110 5.42 -16.73 12.79
CA ARG A 110 4.58 -17.72 13.47
C ARG A 110 5.06 -19.15 13.25
N GLN A 111 5.40 -19.51 12.01
CA GLN A 111 5.82 -20.85 11.65
C GLN A 111 7.10 -21.26 12.40
N TYR A 112 8.06 -20.35 12.49
CA TYR A 112 9.34 -20.60 13.16
C TYR A 112 9.35 -20.17 14.62
N LYS A 113 8.22 -19.67 15.15
CA LYS A 113 8.12 -19.12 16.51
C LYS A 113 9.27 -18.17 16.83
N ALA A 114 9.60 -17.32 15.86
CA ALA A 114 10.74 -16.44 15.96
C ALA A 114 10.52 -15.39 17.07
N HIS A 115 11.50 -15.26 17.94
CA HIS A 115 11.53 -14.31 19.04
C HIS A 115 12.86 -13.56 19.05
N GLY A 116 12.86 -12.33 19.54
CA GLY A 116 14.06 -11.53 19.71
C GLY A 116 13.91 -10.10 19.24
N PRO A 117 14.96 -9.28 19.41
CA PRO A 117 14.89 -7.83 19.17
C PRO A 117 14.46 -7.47 17.73
N VAL A 118 14.87 -8.27 16.75
CA VAL A 118 14.48 -8.04 15.34
C VAL A 118 12.99 -8.25 15.15
N THR A 119 12.44 -9.37 15.65
CA THR A 119 11.01 -9.68 15.52
C THR A 119 10.16 -8.67 16.30
N GLU A 120 10.61 -8.29 17.51
CA GLU A 120 9.92 -7.32 18.36
C GLU A 120 9.88 -5.92 17.74
N THR A 121 10.88 -5.57 16.93
CA THR A 121 10.91 -4.29 16.19
C THR A 121 10.14 -4.40 14.87
N LEU A 122 10.29 -5.51 14.15
CA LEU A 122 9.72 -5.72 12.82
C LEU A 122 8.19 -5.69 12.84
N LEU A 123 7.56 -6.39 13.79
CA LEU A 123 6.10 -6.50 13.84
C LEU A 123 5.41 -5.13 14.01
N PRO A 124 5.81 -4.26 14.94
CA PRO A 124 5.24 -2.92 15.04
C PRO A 124 5.57 -2.01 13.85
N VAL A 125 6.75 -2.15 13.22
CA VAL A 125 7.11 -1.40 12.00
C VAL A 125 6.16 -1.75 10.87
N VAL A 126 5.98 -3.05 10.58
CA VAL A 126 5.08 -3.53 9.54
C VAL A 126 3.64 -3.09 9.80
N ALA A 127 3.23 -3.06 11.07
CA ALA A 127 1.90 -2.61 11.45
C ALA A 127 1.66 -1.10 11.21
N LEU A 128 2.69 -0.26 11.42
CA LEU A 128 2.62 1.18 11.16
C LEU A 128 2.79 1.52 9.68
N ASP A 129 3.45 0.65 8.93
CA ASP A 129 3.79 0.87 7.53
C ASP A 129 2.54 1.08 6.67
N ASP A 130 1.49 0.31 6.90
CA ASP A 130 0.22 0.45 6.19
C ASP A 130 -0.41 1.84 6.43
N ALA A 131 -0.39 2.33 7.66
CA ALA A 131 -0.94 3.64 7.98
C ALA A 131 -0.12 4.78 7.35
N VAL A 132 1.21 4.67 7.40
CA VAL A 132 2.11 5.63 6.75
C VAL A 132 1.99 5.56 5.23
N GLY A 133 1.90 4.34 4.67
CA GLY A 133 1.70 4.12 3.24
C GLY A 133 0.42 4.76 2.72
N LEU A 134 -0.70 4.62 3.43
CA LEU A 134 -1.96 5.28 3.10
C LEU A 134 -1.84 6.80 3.10
N MET A 135 -1.18 7.39 4.09
CA MET A 135 -0.96 8.84 4.13
C MET A 135 -0.10 9.32 2.95
N VAL A 136 1.00 8.62 2.65
CA VAL A 136 1.86 8.94 1.51
C VAL A 136 1.08 8.80 0.19
N PHE A 137 0.30 7.74 0.04
CA PHE A 137 -0.51 7.50 -1.15
C PHE A 137 -1.58 8.58 -1.35
N SER A 138 -2.30 8.98 -0.29
CA SER A 138 -3.30 10.05 -0.36
C SER A 138 -2.68 11.39 -0.81
N VAL A 139 -1.52 11.75 -0.27
CA VAL A 139 -0.79 12.95 -0.71
C VAL A 139 -0.33 12.82 -2.17
N SER A 140 0.13 11.65 -2.57
CA SER A 140 0.61 11.41 -3.94
C SER A 140 -0.51 11.43 -4.97
N ILE A 141 -1.71 10.91 -4.65
CA ILE A 141 -2.90 11.06 -5.52
C ILE A 141 -3.25 12.54 -5.70
N ALA A 142 -3.32 13.30 -4.62
CA ALA A 142 -3.64 14.72 -4.70
C ALA A 142 -2.62 15.49 -5.56
N LEU A 143 -1.33 15.17 -5.45
CA LEU A 143 -0.30 15.71 -6.33
C LEU A 143 -0.47 15.28 -7.79
N ALA A 144 -0.77 14.00 -8.02
CA ALA A 144 -0.99 13.46 -9.35
C ALA A 144 -2.19 14.10 -10.06
N GLU A 145 -3.28 14.38 -9.34
CA GLU A 145 -4.46 15.10 -9.85
C GLU A 145 -4.14 16.53 -10.27
N VAL A 146 -3.33 17.22 -9.47
CA VAL A 146 -2.85 18.58 -9.82
C VAL A 146 -2.07 18.56 -11.14
N PHE A 147 -1.17 17.60 -11.31
CA PHE A 147 -0.41 17.47 -12.56
C PHE A 147 -1.28 17.02 -13.75
N ALA A 148 -2.34 16.26 -13.49
CA ALA A 148 -3.27 15.81 -14.54
C ALA A 148 -4.24 16.91 -14.98
N SER A 149 -4.78 17.69 -14.03
CA SER A 149 -5.82 18.70 -14.26
C SER A 149 -5.27 20.12 -14.53
N GLY A 150 -3.99 20.36 -14.23
CA GLY A 150 -3.39 21.69 -14.32
C GLY A 150 -3.98 22.72 -13.32
N THR A 151 -4.71 22.27 -12.33
CA THR A 151 -5.31 23.14 -11.30
C THR A 151 -4.25 23.62 -10.31
N PRO A 152 -4.37 24.84 -9.77
CA PRO A 152 -3.42 25.34 -8.78
C PRO A 152 -3.46 24.49 -7.50
N ILE A 153 -2.30 24.19 -6.97
CA ILE A 153 -2.12 23.42 -5.74
C ILE A 153 -2.81 24.18 -4.59
N THR A 154 -3.89 23.62 -4.06
CA THR A 154 -4.55 24.13 -2.86
C THR A 154 -4.25 23.21 -1.69
N PHE A 155 -3.83 23.76 -0.57
CA PHE A 155 -3.52 22.99 0.65
C PHE A 155 -4.69 22.11 1.11
N THR A 156 -5.93 22.55 0.88
CA THR A 156 -7.14 21.79 1.15
C THR A 156 -7.19 20.50 0.35
N ALA A 157 -6.91 20.54 -0.94
CA ALA A 157 -6.93 19.36 -1.82
C ALA A 157 -5.84 18.32 -1.47
N ILE A 158 -4.70 18.77 -0.96
CA ILE A 158 -3.59 17.85 -0.64
C ILE A 158 -3.73 17.22 0.74
N VAL A 159 -4.29 17.93 1.71
CA VAL A 159 -4.26 17.48 3.12
C VAL A 159 -5.66 17.24 3.68
N LEU A 160 -6.62 18.11 3.41
CA LEU A 160 -7.95 18.02 4.02
C LEU A 160 -8.83 16.98 3.33
N ASP A 161 -8.87 16.98 1.99
CA ASP A 161 -9.72 16.08 1.24
C ASP A 161 -9.34 14.61 1.47
N PRO A 162 -8.04 14.20 1.39
CA PRO A 162 -7.63 12.83 1.73
C PRO A 162 -7.88 12.44 3.19
N LEU A 163 -7.78 13.40 4.13
CA LEU A 163 -8.09 13.13 5.54
C LEU A 163 -9.58 12.94 5.78
N LEU A 164 -10.44 13.63 5.03
CA LEU A 164 -11.89 13.49 5.11
C LEU A 164 -12.38 12.20 4.44
N ASP A 165 -11.69 11.71 3.42
CA ASP A 165 -12.02 10.47 2.73
C ASP A 165 -11.65 9.22 3.56
N ILE A 166 -10.80 9.36 4.59
CA ILE A 166 -10.41 8.26 5.50
C ILE A 166 -11.38 8.14 6.69
N VAL A 167 -12.21 9.14 6.96
CA VAL A 167 -13.18 9.17 8.07
C VAL A 167 -14.57 8.80 7.60
#